data_b83a2898466113f24eba7d02125f9966
#
_entry.id   b83a2898466113f24eba7d02125f9966
#
_cell.length_a   1.000
_cell.length_b   1.000
_cell.length_c   1.000
_cell.angle_alpha   90.00
_cell.angle_beta   90.00
_cell.angle_gamma   90.00
#
_symmetry.space_group_name_H-M   'P 1'
#
loop_
_entity.id
_entity.type
_entity.pdbx_description
1 polymer ?
#
loop_
_entity_poly.entity_id
_entity_poly.type
_entity_poly.pdbx_seq_one_letter_code
_entity_poly.pdbx_strand_id
1 'polypeptide(L)'
;EKRLMFQTGWISYVFGHYSKDQNILVDSSGLPNGIHMPYTQWSNHGGKVEQEVRLIFVVQRSTGLPLFFKAVPGNIVDISTLERVLLYVKALGIDVESCIIDAGYNSGDNLDLFYDENHQCKINFITRLKSNDKRLTAMIDEELSTLHEKDNFVEYDDRYLFIKKKQINAGSKENNPAWMY
;
A
#
# COMPACT_ATOMS: atom_id res chain seq x y z
N GLU A 1 24.17 -2.97 12.37
CA GLU A 1 23.95 -2.87 13.82
C GLU A 1 23.42 -1.47 14.19
N LYS A 2 24.19 -0.38 14.00
CA LYS A 2 23.78 1.00 14.34
C LYS A 2 22.45 1.44 13.71
N ARG A 3 22.20 1.06 12.46
CA ARG A 3 20.95 1.38 11.76
C ARG A 3 19.73 0.71 12.41
N LEU A 4 19.86 -0.55 12.78
CA LEU A 4 18.78 -1.29 13.44
C LEU A 4 18.49 -0.69 14.82
N MET A 5 19.52 -0.37 15.60
CA MET A 5 19.38 0.30 16.90
C MET A 5 18.65 1.65 16.76
N PHE A 6 19.01 2.44 15.75
CA PHE A 6 18.32 3.71 15.49
C PHE A 6 16.83 3.48 15.15
N GLN A 7 16.55 2.55 14.25
CA GLN A 7 15.17 2.28 13.82
C GLN A 7 14.30 1.77 14.97
N THR A 8 14.79 0.81 15.75
CA THR A 8 14.03 0.31 16.91
C THR A 8 13.86 1.37 17.99
N GLY A 9 14.89 2.19 18.25
CA GLY A 9 14.80 3.31 19.18
C GLY A 9 13.79 4.38 18.72
N TRP A 10 13.77 4.69 17.42
CA TRP A 10 12.81 5.61 16.82
C TRP A 10 11.37 5.11 16.94
N ILE A 11 11.12 3.85 16.58
CA ILE A 11 9.78 3.24 16.72
C ILE A 11 9.32 3.25 18.17
N SER A 12 10.19 2.88 19.11
CA SER A 12 9.90 2.92 20.54
C SER A 12 9.58 4.34 21.01
N TYR A 13 10.29 5.33 20.49
CA TYR A 13 10.02 6.74 20.80
C TYR A 13 8.66 7.18 20.25
N VAL A 14 8.32 6.86 19.00
CA VAL A 14 7.03 7.20 18.40
C VAL A 14 5.89 6.54 19.18
N PHE A 15 6.00 5.26 19.49
CA PHE A 15 4.97 4.53 20.24
C PHE A 15 4.83 4.98 21.70
N GLY A 16 5.91 5.46 22.31
CA GLY A 16 5.88 5.96 23.67
C GLY A 16 5.38 7.40 23.83
N HIS A 17 5.56 8.24 22.81
CA HIS A 17 5.31 9.69 22.92
C HIS A 17 4.16 10.21 22.05
N TYR A 18 3.78 9.47 20.99
CA TYR A 18 2.75 9.94 20.07
C TYR A 18 1.56 8.98 20.01
N SER A 19 1.71 7.83 19.40
CA SER A 19 0.62 6.86 19.20
C SER A 19 1.14 5.43 19.08
N LYS A 20 0.39 4.49 19.65
CA LYS A 20 0.62 3.04 19.50
C LYS A 20 -0.12 2.45 18.31
N ASP A 21 -0.68 3.29 17.45
CA ASP A 21 -1.39 2.87 16.24
C ASP A 21 -0.48 2.04 15.33
N GLN A 22 -0.90 0.84 15.01
CA GLN A 22 -0.20 -0.12 14.15
C GLN A 22 -0.78 -0.15 12.73
N ASN A 23 -1.60 0.84 12.40
CA ASN A 23 -2.10 1.06 11.05
C ASN A 23 -1.06 1.84 10.25
N ILE A 24 -0.68 1.32 9.09
CA ILE A 24 0.42 1.84 8.28
C ILE A 24 -0.01 2.24 6.87
N LEU A 25 0.75 3.18 6.31
CA LEU A 25 0.78 3.44 4.87
C LEU A 25 2.13 3.00 4.33
N VAL A 26 2.12 2.36 3.17
CA VAL A 26 3.33 1.99 2.44
C VAL A 26 3.31 2.68 1.09
N ASP A 27 4.34 3.47 0.84
CA ASP A 27 4.50 4.18 -0.42
C ASP A 27 5.97 4.26 -0.82
N SER A 28 6.24 4.52 -2.08
CA SER A 28 7.58 4.67 -2.59
C SER A 28 7.76 5.97 -3.34
N SER A 29 8.97 6.51 -3.27
CA SER A 29 9.35 7.72 -4.02
C SER A 29 10.67 7.49 -4.72
N GLY A 30 10.72 7.80 -6.02
CA GLY A 30 11.95 7.89 -6.79
C GLY A 30 12.69 9.18 -6.44
N LEU A 31 13.96 9.09 -6.12
CA LEU A 31 14.84 10.23 -5.93
C LEU A 31 15.82 10.31 -7.10
N PRO A 32 15.67 11.29 -8.00
CA PRO A 32 16.66 11.54 -9.04
C PRO A 32 18.05 11.70 -8.44
N ASN A 33 19.00 10.94 -8.94
CA ASN A 33 20.34 10.90 -8.37
C ASN A 33 21.40 10.65 -9.44
N GLY A 34 22.23 11.66 -9.70
CA GLY A 34 23.38 11.53 -10.59
C GLY A 34 24.66 10.98 -9.93
N ILE A 35 24.59 10.62 -8.64
CA ILE A 35 25.77 10.07 -7.94
C ILE A 35 25.92 8.60 -8.32
N HIS A 36 27.12 8.22 -8.75
CA HIS A 36 27.44 6.85 -9.08
C HIS A 36 27.57 6.00 -7.81
N MET A 37 26.49 5.28 -7.47
CA MET A 37 26.41 4.38 -6.31
C MET A 37 25.56 3.14 -6.66
N PRO A 38 25.70 2.02 -5.92
CA PRO A 38 25.04 0.76 -6.26
C PRO A 38 23.51 0.83 -6.38
N TYR A 39 22.86 1.75 -5.66
CA TYR A 39 21.40 1.93 -5.70
C TYR A 39 20.92 2.88 -6.80
N THR A 40 21.83 3.65 -7.40
CA THR A 40 21.50 4.51 -8.55
C THR A 40 21.35 3.63 -9.79
N GLN A 41 20.14 3.51 -10.29
CA GLN A 41 19.80 2.71 -11.46
C GLN A 41 18.88 3.49 -12.39
N TRP A 42 18.93 3.16 -13.67
CA TRP A 42 18.00 3.71 -14.65
C TRP A 42 16.58 3.20 -14.37
N SER A 43 15.65 4.11 -14.27
CA SER A 43 14.23 3.86 -14.02
C SER A 43 13.39 4.61 -15.04
N ASN A 44 12.25 4.04 -15.37
CA ASN A 44 11.20 4.73 -16.11
C ASN A 44 10.00 4.91 -15.16
N HIS A 45 9.98 6.06 -14.49
CA HIS A 45 8.92 6.39 -13.56
C HIS A 45 8.13 7.60 -14.07
N GLY A 46 6.81 7.44 -14.23
CA GLY A 46 5.95 8.51 -14.74
C GLY A 46 6.27 8.97 -16.18
N GLY A 47 6.86 8.09 -16.99
CA GLY A 47 7.24 8.40 -18.38
C GLY A 47 8.59 9.10 -18.53
N LYS A 48 9.31 9.35 -17.44
CA LYS A 48 10.67 9.87 -17.47
C LYS A 48 11.67 8.74 -17.24
N VAL A 49 12.69 8.69 -18.11
CA VAL A 49 13.82 7.76 -17.97
C VAL A 49 14.97 8.53 -17.36
N GLU A 50 15.27 8.27 -16.09
CA GLU A 50 16.35 8.94 -15.37
C GLU A 50 17.02 7.97 -14.37
N GLN A 51 18.21 8.37 -13.92
CA GLN A 51 18.90 7.65 -12.84
C GLN A 51 18.28 8.06 -11.50
N GLU A 52 17.85 7.09 -10.73
CA GLU A 52 17.26 7.33 -9.41
C GLU A 52 17.65 6.27 -8.38
N VAL A 53 17.49 6.64 -7.12
CA VAL A 53 17.38 5.72 -5.97
C VAL A 53 15.94 5.74 -5.54
N ARG A 54 15.37 4.59 -5.23
CA ARG A 54 14.01 4.52 -4.72
C ARG A 54 13.99 4.39 -3.20
N LEU A 55 13.17 5.19 -2.54
CA LEU A 55 12.88 5.08 -1.12
C LEU A 55 11.47 4.52 -0.92
N ILE A 56 11.38 3.47 -0.12
CA ILE A 56 10.10 2.93 0.36
C ILE A 56 9.92 3.46 1.77
N PHE A 57 8.79 4.10 2.02
CA PHE A 57 8.39 4.62 3.31
C PHE A 57 7.29 3.77 3.92
N VAL A 58 7.39 3.53 5.22
CA VAL A 58 6.30 3.04 6.05
C VAL A 58 5.97 4.13 7.05
N VAL A 59 4.74 4.62 6.97
CA VAL A 59 4.28 5.78 7.74
C VAL A 59 3.16 5.33 8.66
N GLN A 60 3.17 5.77 9.92
CA GLN A 60 2.06 5.54 10.85
C GLN A 60 0.85 6.37 10.42
N ARG A 61 -0.30 5.71 10.26
CA ARG A 61 -1.50 6.37 9.73
C ARG A 61 -2.00 7.52 10.60
N SER A 62 -2.05 7.34 11.91
CA SER A 62 -2.63 8.32 12.83
C SER A 62 -1.79 9.58 13.02
N THR A 63 -0.46 9.47 12.90
CA THR A 63 0.47 10.58 13.17
C THR A 63 1.09 11.17 11.93
N GLY A 64 1.10 10.42 10.81
CA GLY A 64 1.86 10.79 9.62
C GLY A 64 3.38 10.65 9.77
N LEU A 65 3.86 10.12 10.91
CA LEU A 65 5.30 9.96 11.16
C LEU A 65 5.85 8.74 10.42
N PRO A 66 7.02 8.85 9.79
CA PRO A 66 7.68 7.70 9.18
C PRO A 66 8.20 6.77 10.28
N LEU A 67 7.68 5.54 10.32
CA LEU A 67 8.18 4.49 11.21
C LEU A 67 9.45 3.87 10.67
N PHE A 68 9.55 3.77 9.35
CA PHE A 68 10.63 3.09 8.67
C PHE A 68 10.79 3.61 7.25
N PHE A 69 12.03 3.57 6.75
CA PHE A 69 12.30 3.74 5.32
C PHE A 69 13.43 2.81 4.87
N LYS A 70 13.39 2.45 3.61
CA LYS A 70 14.39 1.60 2.97
C LYS A 70 14.76 2.13 1.58
N ALA A 71 16.05 2.32 1.35
CA ALA A 71 16.55 2.57 0.01
C ALA A 71 16.67 1.24 -0.75
N VAL A 72 16.22 1.24 -1.99
CA VAL A 72 16.37 0.14 -2.95
C VAL A 72 16.86 0.70 -4.29
N PRO A 73 17.42 -0.14 -5.18
CA PRO A 73 17.78 0.29 -6.53
C PRO A 73 16.59 0.92 -7.27
N GLY A 74 16.85 2.00 -8.02
CA GLY A 74 15.80 2.75 -8.71
C GLY A 74 14.97 1.93 -9.70
N ASN A 75 15.54 0.88 -10.28
CA ASN A 75 14.85 -0.02 -11.21
C ASN A 75 13.96 -1.08 -10.53
N ILE A 76 13.92 -1.13 -9.20
CA ILE A 76 13.04 -2.05 -8.48
C ILE A 76 11.61 -1.51 -8.52
N VAL A 77 10.68 -2.35 -8.96
CA VAL A 77 9.26 -2.04 -9.00
C VAL A 77 8.59 -2.28 -7.64
N ASP A 78 7.64 -1.45 -7.29
CA ASP A 78 6.96 -1.45 -5.98
C ASP A 78 6.34 -2.82 -5.67
N ILE A 79 5.70 -3.44 -6.65
CA ILE A 79 5.03 -4.74 -6.53
C ILE A 79 5.92 -5.84 -5.93
N SER A 80 7.23 -5.79 -6.19
CA SER A 80 8.18 -6.81 -5.72
C SER A 80 8.71 -6.56 -4.31
N THR A 81 8.30 -5.48 -3.67
CA THR A 81 8.91 -5.03 -2.40
C THR A 81 8.00 -5.21 -1.19
N LEU A 82 6.68 -5.32 -1.37
CA LEU A 82 5.70 -5.30 -0.28
C LEU A 82 5.93 -6.42 0.75
N GLU A 83 6.11 -7.66 0.29
CA GLU A 83 6.34 -8.79 1.18
C GLU A 83 7.53 -8.54 2.10
N ARG A 84 8.66 -8.09 1.54
CA ARG A 84 9.87 -7.81 2.31
C ARG A 84 9.68 -6.66 3.29
N VAL A 85 8.88 -5.66 2.92
CA VAL A 85 8.54 -4.53 3.80
C VAL A 85 7.73 -5.01 4.98
N LEU A 86 6.67 -5.80 4.76
CA LEU A 86 5.83 -6.34 5.83
C LEU A 86 6.62 -7.25 6.77
N LEU A 87 7.46 -8.13 6.24
CA LEU A 87 8.35 -8.98 7.05
C LEU A 87 9.32 -8.15 7.90
N TYR A 88 9.88 -7.08 7.33
CA TYR A 88 10.81 -6.22 8.04
C TYR A 88 10.14 -5.39 9.13
N VAL A 89 8.97 -4.85 8.85
CA VAL A 89 8.14 -4.10 9.81
C VAL A 89 7.77 -4.98 11.00
N LYS A 90 7.37 -6.24 10.74
CA LYS A 90 7.11 -7.24 11.78
C LYS A 90 8.37 -7.55 12.61
N ALA A 91 9.53 -7.69 11.97
CA ALA A 91 10.80 -7.92 12.67
C ALA A 91 11.23 -6.73 13.55
N LEU A 92 10.74 -5.52 13.26
CA LEU A 92 10.92 -4.33 14.09
C LEU A 92 9.91 -4.22 15.25
N GLY A 93 9.03 -5.23 15.43
CA GLY A 93 8.06 -5.27 16.51
C GLY A 93 6.76 -4.53 16.25
N ILE A 94 6.45 -4.24 14.98
CA ILE A 94 5.18 -3.63 14.57
C ILE A 94 4.25 -4.75 14.09
N ASP A 95 3.16 -4.96 14.80
CA ASP A 95 2.11 -5.94 14.44
C ASP A 95 1.01 -5.23 13.65
N VAL A 96 1.15 -5.23 12.33
CA VAL A 96 0.32 -4.43 11.42
C VAL A 96 -1.14 -4.88 11.47
N GLU A 97 -2.03 -3.97 11.86
CA GLU A 97 -3.48 -4.18 11.90
C GLU A 97 -4.15 -3.82 10.56
N SER A 98 -3.70 -2.72 9.95
CA SER A 98 -4.16 -2.36 8.61
C SER A 98 -3.04 -1.70 7.79
N CYS A 99 -3.13 -1.86 6.48
CA CYS A 99 -2.16 -1.37 5.52
C CYS A 99 -2.86 -0.62 4.37
N ILE A 100 -2.46 0.61 4.13
CA ILE A 100 -2.87 1.37 2.95
C ILE A 100 -1.72 1.36 1.96
N ILE A 101 -1.98 0.92 0.73
CA ILE A 101 -1.00 0.82 -0.35
C ILE A 101 -1.52 1.48 -1.63
N ASP A 102 -0.61 2.03 -2.43
CA ASP A 102 -0.98 2.57 -3.74
C ASP A 102 -1.20 1.46 -4.79
N ALA A 103 -1.80 1.84 -5.92
CA ALA A 103 -2.06 0.95 -7.06
C ALA A 103 -0.78 0.27 -7.61
N GLY A 104 0.40 0.87 -7.41
CA GLY A 104 1.68 0.28 -7.77
C GLY A 104 1.97 -1.05 -7.08
N TYR A 105 1.45 -1.23 -5.87
CA TYR A 105 1.58 -2.47 -5.09
C TYR A 105 0.46 -3.47 -5.35
N ASN A 106 -0.62 -3.07 -6.04
CA ASN A 106 -1.78 -3.93 -6.25
C ASN A 106 -1.48 -5.04 -7.27
N SER A 107 -1.32 -6.25 -6.77
CA SER A 107 -1.31 -7.51 -7.51
C SER A 107 -1.97 -8.59 -6.68
N GLY A 108 -2.49 -9.63 -7.33
CA GLY A 108 -3.10 -10.74 -6.61
C GLY A 108 -2.17 -11.34 -5.56
N ASP A 109 -0.90 -11.59 -5.90
CA ASP A 109 0.08 -12.17 -4.98
C ASP A 109 0.38 -11.26 -3.78
N ASN A 110 0.43 -9.95 -3.99
CA ASN A 110 0.60 -9.00 -2.88
C ASN A 110 -0.63 -8.93 -1.99
N LEU A 111 -1.82 -9.01 -2.55
CA LEU A 111 -3.07 -9.00 -1.77
C LEU A 111 -3.23 -10.30 -0.99
N ASP A 112 -2.73 -11.43 -1.48
CA ASP A 112 -2.69 -12.70 -0.73
C ASP A 112 -1.88 -12.60 0.56
N LEU A 113 -0.90 -11.67 0.66
CA LEU A 113 -0.12 -11.45 1.88
C LEU A 113 -0.97 -10.96 3.07
N PHE A 114 -2.13 -10.39 2.80
CA PHE A 114 -3.05 -9.88 3.83
C PHE A 114 -3.98 -10.94 4.40
N TYR A 115 -3.94 -12.17 3.87
CA TYR A 115 -4.75 -13.30 4.31
C TYR A 115 -3.87 -14.39 4.93
N ASP A 116 -4.47 -15.19 5.78
CA ASP A 116 -3.84 -16.40 6.32
C ASP A 116 -4.11 -17.63 5.42
N GLU A 117 -3.63 -18.78 5.83
CA GLU A 117 -3.83 -20.06 5.13
C GLU A 117 -5.30 -20.52 5.08
N ASN A 118 -6.16 -19.97 5.95
CA ASN A 118 -7.59 -20.25 5.99
C ASN A 118 -8.40 -19.19 5.26
N HIS A 119 -7.76 -18.34 4.46
CA HIS A 119 -8.38 -17.21 3.74
C HIS A 119 -9.07 -16.18 4.65
N GLN A 120 -8.64 -16.09 5.92
CA GLN A 120 -9.08 -15.04 6.84
C GLN A 120 -8.19 -13.81 6.67
N CYS A 121 -8.81 -12.64 6.53
CA CYS A 121 -8.07 -11.39 6.44
C CYS A 121 -7.38 -11.10 7.79
N LYS A 122 -6.05 -11.25 7.84
CA LYS A 122 -5.22 -10.99 9.03
C LYS A 122 -4.71 -9.56 9.12
N ILE A 123 -4.60 -8.87 7.99
CA ILE A 123 -4.24 -7.45 7.91
C ILE A 123 -5.29 -6.78 7.04
N ASN A 124 -6.08 -5.88 7.61
CA ASN A 124 -7.01 -5.09 6.82
C ASN A 124 -6.25 -4.23 5.81
N PHE A 125 -6.79 -4.04 4.62
CA PHE A 125 -6.09 -3.25 3.62
C PHE A 125 -7.02 -2.33 2.83
N ILE A 126 -6.45 -1.23 2.36
CA ILE A 126 -7.05 -0.32 1.39
C ILE A 126 -6.05 -0.14 0.25
N THR A 127 -6.50 -0.34 -0.95
CA THR A 127 -5.69 -0.09 -2.15
C THR A 127 -6.55 0.47 -3.28
N ARG A 128 -5.93 1.26 -4.13
CA ARG A 128 -6.55 1.70 -5.37
C ARG A 128 -6.34 0.65 -6.46
N LEU A 129 -7.36 0.36 -7.23
CA LEU A 129 -7.23 -0.44 -8.44
C LEU A 129 -6.57 0.37 -9.55
N LYS A 130 -5.83 -0.30 -10.43
CA LYS A 130 -5.33 0.30 -11.68
C LYS A 130 -6.50 0.55 -12.62
N SER A 131 -6.42 1.60 -13.42
CA SER A 131 -7.48 1.96 -14.39
C SER A 131 -7.77 0.87 -15.42
N ASN A 132 -6.80 -0.02 -15.67
CA ASN A 132 -6.92 -1.16 -16.57
C ASN A 132 -7.22 -2.49 -15.84
N ASP A 133 -7.60 -2.45 -14.56
CA ASP A 133 -7.99 -3.64 -13.82
C ASP A 133 -9.32 -4.18 -14.35
N LYS A 134 -9.33 -5.46 -14.73
CA LYS A 134 -10.52 -6.11 -15.29
C LYS A 134 -11.70 -6.16 -14.31
N ARG A 135 -11.42 -6.23 -13.00
CA ARG A 135 -12.45 -6.21 -11.95
C ARG A 135 -13.17 -4.86 -11.91
N LEU A 136 -12.40 -3.78 -12.05
CA LEU A 136 -12.94 -2.42 -12.12
C LEU A 136 -13.79 -2.24 -13.39
N THR A 137 -13.28 -2.65 -14.55
CA THR A 137 -14.02 -2.55 -15.81
C THR A 137 -15.33 -3.35 -15.74
N ALA A 138 -15.28 -4.59 -15.25
CA ALA A 138 -16.48 -5.41 -15.09
C ALA A 138 -17.52 -4.78 -14.15
N MET A 139 -17.08 -4.20 -13.04
CA MET A 139 -17.99 -3.51 -12.12
C MET A 139 -18.62 -2.26 -12.76
N ILE A 140 -17.83 -1.48 -13.51
CA ILE A 140 -18.36 -0.32 -14.23
C ILE A 140 -19.43 -0.76 -15.25
N ASP A 141 -19.14 -1.77 -16.06
CA ASP A 141 -20.06 -2.26 -17.08
C ASP A 141 -21.38 -2.78 -16.48
N GLU A 142 -21.32 -3.42 -15.32
CA GLU A 142 -22.50 -3.98 -14.64
C GLU A 142 -23.31 -2.91 -13.89
N GLU A 143 -22.64 -1.97 -13.21
CA GLU A 143 -23.28 -1.11 -12.20
C GLU A 143 -23.50 0.34 -12.65
N LEU A 144 -22.90 0.78 -13.77
CA LEU A 144 -22.95 2.18 -14.19
C LEU A 144 -24.37 2.68 -14.41
N SER A 145 -25.24 1.85 -14.97
CA SER A 145 -26.64 2.22 -15.27
C SER A 145 -27.47 2.54 -14.01
N THR A 146 -27.13 1.92 -12.88
CA THR A 146 -27.82 2.09 -11.60
C THR A 146 -27.00 2.91 -10.58
N LEU A 147 -25.86 3.43 -10.98
CA LEU A 147 -24.97 4.19 -10.09
C LEU A 147 -25.67 5.40 -9.45
N HIS A 148 -26.45 6.13 -10.24
CA HIS A 148 -27.12 7.36 -9.80
C HIS A 148 -28.44 7.14 -9.04
N GLU A 149 -28.76 5.91 -8.67
CA GLU A 149 -29.93 5.63 -7.83
C GLU A 149 -29.75 6.20 -6.41
N LYS A 150 -30.86 6.58 -5.79
CA LYS A 150 -30.86 7.25 -4.48
C LYS A 150 -30.13 6.46 -3.38
N ASP A 151 -30.21 5.14 -3.43
CA ASP A 151 -29.60 4.25 -2.44
C ASP A 151 -28.06 4.24 -2.49
N ASN A 152 -27.48 4.75 -3.57
CA ASN A 152 -26.04 4.87 -3.76
C ASN A 152 -25.50 6.26 -3.38
N PHE A 153 -26.39 7.18 -3.02
CA PHE A 153 -26.05 8.56 -2.69
C PHE A 153 -25.44 8.65 -1.30
N VAL A 154 -24.29 9.32 -1.22
CA VAL A 154 -23.56 9.58 0.02
C VAL A 154 -23.10 11.03 0.06
N GLU A 155 -23.39 11.70 1.15
CA GLU A 155 -22.83 13.01 1.45
C GLU A 155 -21.59 12.84 2.33
N TYR A 156 -20.46 13.36 1.88
CA TYR A 156 -19.19 13.29 2.58
C TYR A 156 -18.37 14.55 2.37
N ASP A 157 -17.96 15.22 3.44
CA ASP A 157 -17.10 16.42 3.43
C ASP A 157 -17.59 17.47 2.43
N ASP A 158 -18.87 17.89 2.56
CA ASP A 158 -19.56 18.85 1.69
C ASP A 158 -19.60 18.47 0.19
N ARG A 159 -19.40 17.18 -0.10
CA ARG A 159 -19.48 16.64 -1.47
C ARG A 159 -20.59 15.60 -1.58
N TYR A 160 -21.15 15.54 -2.76
CA TYR A 160 -22.15 14.52 -3.11
C TYR A 160 -21.48 13.44 -3.97
N LEU A 161 -21.54 12.21 -3.51
CA LEU A 161 -20.93 11.07 -4.17
C LEU A 161 -21.98 9.98 -4.40
N PHE A 162 -21.82 9.24 -5.48
CA PHE A 162 -22.53 7.99 -5.69
C PHE A 162 -21.54 6.85 -5.54
N ILE A 163 -21.84 5.90 -4.65
CA ILE A 163 -20.93 4.81 -4.32
C ILE A 163 -21.66 3.48 -4.50
N LYS A 164 -21.07 2.62 -5.29
CA LYS A 164 -21.42 1.19 -5.39
C LYS A 164 -20.39 0.36 -4.68
N LYS A 165 -20.81 -0.76 -4.10
CA LYS A 165 -19.90 -1.74 -3.52
C LYS A 165 -20.20 -3.14 -4.04
N LYS A 166 -19.15 -3.89 -4.31
CA LYS A 166 -19.25 -5.29 -4.77
C LYS A 166 -18.20 -6.13 -4.05
N GLN A 167 -18.61 -7.32 -3.62
CA GLN A 167 -17.66 -8.29 -3.10
C GLN A 167 -16.89 -8.94 -4.25
N ILE A 168 -15.58 -8.97 -4.15
CA ILE A 168 -14.69 -9.55 -5.15
C ILE A 168 -13.71 -10.52 -4.48
N ASN A 169 -13.08 -11.36 -5.29
CA ASN A 169 -11.85 -12.03 -4.88
C ASN A 169 -10.67 -11.07 -5.07
N ALA A 170 -9.98 -10.74 -3.98
CA ALA A 170 -8.90 -9.75 -4.02
C ALA A 170 -7.59 -10.30 -4.56
N GLY A 171 -7.21 -11.50 -4.11
CA GLY A 171 -5.92 -12.11 -4.38
C GLY A 171 -5.84 -12.93 -5.67
N SER A 172 -4.69 -13.60 -5.86
CA SER A 172 -4.48 -14.61 -6.88
C SER A 172 -5.06 -15.96 -6.49
N LYS A 173 -5.19 -16.22 -5.19
CA LYS A 173 -5.82 -17.41 -4.63
C LYS A 173 -7.33 -17.24 -4.58
N GLU A 174 -8.05 -18.36 -4.73
CA GLU A 174 -9.49 -18.36 -4.55
C GLU A 174 -9.87 -18.09 -3.08
N ASN A 175 -11.06 -17.50 -2.87
CA ASN A 175 -11.65 -17.25 -1.55
C ASN A 175 -10.95 -16.21 -0.66
N ASN A 176 -10.25 -15.25 -1.23
CA ASN A 176 -9.75 -14.08 -0.50
C ASN A 176 -10.72 -12.89 -0.69
N PRO A 177 -11.84 -12.80 0.06
CA PRO A 177 -12.89 -11.84 -0.20
C PRO A 177 -12.48 -10.43 0.21
N ALA A 178 -12.80 -9.45 -0.64
CA ALA A 178 -12.67 -8.03 -0.33
C ALA A 178 -13.85 -7.24 -0.88
N TRP A 179 -14.03 -6.01 -0.40
CA TRP A 179 -15.00 -5.07 -0.92
C TRP A 179 -14.32 -4.10 -1.89
N MET A 180 -14.90 -3.95 -3.08
CA MET A 180 -14.56 -2.93 -4.06
C MET A 180 -15.66 -1.86 -4.03
N TYR A 181 -15.25 -0.61 -4.05
CA TYR A 181 -16.10 0.57 -4.04
C TYR A 181 -15.84 1.45 -5.26
#